data_3d722c5ceb581bfa1244efe19f2804b4
#
_entry.id   3d722c5ceb581bfa1244efe19f2804b4
#
_cell.length_a   1.000
_cell.length_b   1.000
_cell.length_c   1.000
_cell.angle_alpha   90.00
_cell.angle_beta   90.00
_cell.angle_gamma   90.00
#
_symmetry.space_group_name_H-M   'P 1'
#
loop_
_entity.id
_entity.type
_entity.pdbx_description
1 polymer ?
#
loop_
_entity_poly.entity_id
_entity_poly.type
_entity_poly.pdbx_seq_one_letter_code
_entity_poly.pdbx_strand_id
1 'polypeptide(L)'
;MLRLAKDFIHDFLENRSFDKYGTAIGWQNAAVYDEYHQKCKAAYQHSSSPEWSELALEFRDKGIVSIQNDETIAVGKVIMQALEKYREVTEKWSSGSTANIENYNGNILLDFPELRPLFEGPLKHALEAIYSSHYKLLYAVMMYSHRQQESAVASQLWHSDAGPGSCINVMFLPHGVTKESGALQAVHWGHTKTLLRGARKYQREHVRKPGGVTEPAAIRRLKCEYYEKRIAADFKGEVSQPEGEGGMLVLFRNNCIHRGGYPAAGHERYAYIFHMYPSITSPDIEDYFNVGRPKKVPYPKDPAF
;
A
#
# COMPACT_ATOMS: atom_id res chain seq x y z
N MET A 1 6.25 -37.27 8.06
CA MET A 1 7.53 -36.85 7.48
C MET A 1 7.37 -36.04 6.19
N LEU A 2 6.73 -36.52 5.12
CA LEU A 2 6.57 -35.80 3.84
C LEU A 2 5.98 -34.39 3.98
N ARG A 3 5.00 -34.17 4.83
CA ARG A 3 4.37 -32.85 5.05
C ARG A 3 5.32 -31.85 5.72
N LEU A 4 6.13 -32.30 6.69
CA LEU A 4 7.14 -31.46 7.33
C LEU A 4 8.26 -31.06 6.37
N ALA A 5 8.68 -31.98 5.50
CA ALA A 5 9.67 -31.69 4.47
C ALA A 5 9.13 -30.66 3.45
N LYS A 6 7.87 -30.80 3.04
CA LYS A 6 7.21 -29.84 2.12
C LYS A 6 7.13 -28.44 2.75
N ASP A 7 6.76 -28.35 4.03
CA ASP A 7 6.68 -27.06 4.73
C ASP A 7 8.06 -26.41 4.91
N PHE A 8 9.09 -27.23 5.20
CA PHE A 8 10.46 -26.73 5.30
C PHE A 8 10.98 -26.19 3.96
N ILE A 9 10.75 -26.95 2.86
CA ILE A 9 11.11 -26.50 1.52
C ILE A 9 10.38 -25.21 1.16
N HIS A 10 9.10 -25.14 1.44
CA HIS A 10 8.29 -23.94 1.15
C HIS A 10 8.80 -22.72 1.93
N ASP A 11 9.07 -22.86 3.23
CA ASP A 11 9.64 -21.79 4.05
C ASP A 11 11.03 -21.36 3.57
N PHE A 12 11.87 -22.32 3.16
CA PHE A 12 13.19 -22.04 2.61
C PHE A 12 13.10 -21.23 1.31
N LEU A 13 12.26 -21.66 0.38
CA LEU A 13 12.07 -20.97 -0.90
C LEU A 13 11.48 -19.57 -0.74
N GLU A 14 10.50 -19.40 0.14
CA GLU A 14 9.93 -18.09 0.43
C GLU A 14 10.91 -17.14 1.10
N ASN A 15 11.72 -17.64 2.04
CA ASN A 15 12.75 -16.82 2.68
C ASN A 15 13.80 -16.35 1.67
N ARG A 16 14.22 -17.25 0.79
CA ARG A 16 15.16 -16.91 -0.28
C ARG A 16 14.57 -15.90 -1.27
N SER A 17 13.30 -16.04 -1.61
CA SER A 17 12.58 -15.07 -2.43
C SER A 17 12.50 -13.72 -1.76
N PHE A 18 12.20 -13.67 -0.46
CA PHE A 18 12.13 -12.42 0.29
C PHE A 18 13.49 -11.72 0.33
N ASP A 19 14.56 -12.46 0.61
CA ASP A 19 15.91 -11.89 0.66
C ASP A 19 16.37 -11.33 -0.70
N LYS A 20 16.02 -12.02 -1.78
CA LYS A 20 16.45 -11.65 -3.12
C LYS A 20 15.54 -10.61 -3.78
N TYR A 21 14.22 -10.71 -3.59
CA TYR A 21 13.23 -9.96 -4.35
C TYR A 21 12.31 -9.08 -3.49
N GLY A 22 12.51 -9.05 -2.17
CA GLY A 22 11.67 -8.27 -1.25
C GLY A 22 10.21 -8.71 -1.20
N THR A 23 9.90 -9.95 -1.55
CA THR A 23 8.53 -10.47 -1.50
C THR A 23 8.47 -11.89 -0.98
N ALA A 24 7.45 -12.18 -0.16
CA ALA A 24 7.16 -13.53 0.32
C ALA A 24 6.13 -14.25 -0.55
N ILE A 25 5.57 -13.57 -1.55
CA ILE A 25 4.45 -14.07 -2.35
C ILE A 25 4.91 -14.30 -3.78
N GLY A 26 4.44 -15.41 -4.35
CA GLY A 26 4.66 -15.71 -5.75
C GLY A 26 6.14 -15.77 -6.11
N TRP A 27 6.96 -16.41 -5.27
CA TRP A 27 8.40 -16.54 -5.53
C TRP A 27 8.72 -17.00 -6.97
N GLN A 28 7.81 -17.72 -7.61
CA GLN A 28 7.92 -18.13 -9.02
C GLN A 28 7.90 -16.93 -9.98
N ASN A 29 7.16 -15.88 -9.62
CA ASN A 29 7.01 -14.67 -10.42
C ASN A 29 7.94 -13.55 -9.95
N ALA A 30 8.48 -13.64 -8.74
CA ALA A 30 9.29 -12.59 -8.14
C ALA A 30 10.52 -12.24 -9.00
N ALA A 31 11.16 -13.25 -9.61
CA ALA A 31 12.29 -13.04 -10.52
C ALA A 31 11.89 -12.23 -11.76
N VAL A 32 10.72 -12.50 -12.33
CA VAL A 32 10.21 -11.79 -13.52
C VAL A 32 9.92 -10.32 -13.20
N TYR A 33 9.35 -10.05 -12.04
CA TYR A 33 9.11 -8.67 -11.60
C TYR A 33 10.40 -7.91 -11.29
N ASP A 34 11.38 -8.58 -10.67
CA ASP A 34 12.70 -7.97 -10.42
C ASP A 34 13.45 -7.70 -11.72
N GLU A 35 13.48 -8.66 -12.63
CA GLU A 35 14.08 -8.49 -13.96
C GLU A 35 13.47 -7.32 -14.73
N TYR A 36 12.16 -7.18 -14.66
CA TYR A 36 11.48 -6.05 -15.25
C TYR A 36 11.92 -4.72 -14.63
N HIS A 37 11.96 -4.65 -13.30
CA HIS A 37 12.40 -3.43 -12.61
C HIS A 37 13.86 -3.07 -12.96
N GLN A 38 14.74 -4.07 -13.12
CA GLN A 38 16.11 -3.80 -13.59
C GLN A 38 16.13 -3.22 -15.00
N LYS A 39 15.27 -3.71 -15.92
CA LYS A 39 15.12 -3.14 -17.27
C LYS A 39 14.61 -1.69 -17.20
N CYS A 40 13.64 -1.40 -16.31
CA CYS A 40 13.15 -0.03 -16.11
C CYS A 40 14.26 0.90 -15.64
N LYS A 41 15.08 0.47 -14.68
CA LYS A 41 16.24 1.25 -14.19
C LYS A 41 17.26 1.48 -15.28
N ALA A 42 17.59 0.46 -16.07
CA ALA A 42 18.57 0.58 -17.14
C ALA A 42 18.13 1.55 -18.25
N ALA A 43 16.83 1.67 -18.48
CA ALA A 43 16.27 2.59 -19.46
C ALA A 43 16.14 4.04 -18.95
N TYR A 44 16.22 4.27 -17.64
CA TYR A 44 16.02 5.57 -17.03
C TYR A 44 17.32 6.36 -16.95
N GLN A 45 17.35 7.56 -17.56
CA GLN A 45 18.57 8.37 -17.69
C GLN A 45 18.51 9.68 -16.87
N HIS A 46 17.50 9.86 -16.03
CA HIS A 46 17.35 11.06 -15.24
C HIS A 46 17.98 10.92 -13.84
N SER A 47 18.41 12.02 -13.29
CA SER A 47 18.87 12.12 -11.89
C SER A 47 17.82 12.83 -11.05
N SER A 48 17.58 12.32 -9.86
CA SER A 48 16.73 12.99 -8.87
C SER A 48 17.47 14.14 -8.20
N SER A 49 16.74 15.18 -7.78
CA SER A 49 17.31 16.21 -6.91
C SER A 49 17.75 15.63 -5.56
N PRO A 50 18.61 16.33 -4.81
CA PRO A 50 19.05 15.86 -3.49
C PRO A 50 17.90 15.52 -2.55
N GLU A 51 16.87 16.36 -2.48
CA GLU A 51 15.67 16.15 -1.66
C GLU A 51 14.97 14.81 -1.95
N TRP A 52 14.69 14.54 -3.23
CA TRP A 52 14.04 13.28 -3.62
C TRP A 52 14.94 12.07 -3.47
N SER A 53 16.25 12.26 -3.56
CA SER A 53 17.23 11.21 -3.30
C SER A 53 17.26 10.83 -1.82
N GLU A 54 17.17 11.81 -0.92
CA GLU A 54 17.07 11.59 0.53
C GLU A 54 15.80 10.86 0.91
N LEU A 55 14.66 11.28 0.37
CA LEU A 55 13.38 10.59 0.53
C LEU A 55 13.44 9.14 0.05
N ALA A 56 14.09 8.87 -1.09
CA ALA A 56 14.26 7.52 -1.61
C ALA A 56 15.14 6.64 -0.70
N LEU A 57 16.15 7.22 -0.06
CA LEU A 57 16.97 6.52 0.94
C LEU A 57 16.15 6.17 2.18
N GLU A 58 15.36 7.10 2.69
CA GLU A 58 14.47 6.87 3.82
C GLU A 58 13.43 5.78 3.50
N PHE A 59 12.81 5.86 2.31
CA PHE A 59 11.87 4.82 1.86
C PHE A 59 12.53 3.44 1.76
N ARG A 60 13.76 3.37 1.30
CA ARG A 60 14.51 2.11 1.22
C ARG A 60 14.71 1.47 2.58
N ASP A 61 15.00 2.29 3.58
CA ASP A 61 15.27 1.86 4.96
C ASP A 61 13.97 1.52 5.70
N LYS A 62 13.05 2.46 5.77
CA LYS A 62 11.80 2.30 6.54
C LYS A 62 10.69 1.57 5.77
N GLY A 63 10.68 1.63 4.45
CA GLY A 63 9.60 1.10 3.61
C GLY A 63 8.35 1.96 3.59
N ILE A 64 8.39 3.13 4.23
CA ILE A 64 7.31 4.12 4.30
C ILE A 64 7.92 5.53 4.42
N VAL A 65 7.34 6.48 3.69
CA VAL A 65 7.64 7.92 3.79
C VAL A 65 6.37 8.73 3.60
N SER A 66 6.39 9.98 4.05
CA SER A 66 5.31 10.94 3.80
C SER A 66 5.85 12.21 3.16
N ILE A 67 5.00 12.83 2.34
CA ILE A 67 5.27 14.11 1.65
C ILE A 67 4.12 15.04 1.96
N GLN A 68 4.45 16.23 2.43
CA GLN A 68 3.50 17.30 2.61
C GLN A 68 4.22 18.63 2.32
N ASN A 69 3.77 19.32 1.29
CA ASN A 69 4.30 20.62 0.88
C ASN A 69 3.14 21.49 0.35
N ASP A 70 3.44 22.74 -0.01
CA ASP A 70 2.43 23.70 -0.46
C ASP A 70 1.61 23.19 -1.65
N GLU A 71 2.25 22.47 -2.58
CA GLU A 71 1.57 21.91 -3.76
C GLU A 71 0.59 20.79 -3.38
N THR A 72 1.00 19.84 -2.54
CA THR A 72 0.10 18.76 -2.08
C THR A 72 -1.03 19.30 -1.22
N ILE A 73 -0.76 20.31 -0.38
CA ILE A 73 -1.79 20.98 0.44
C ILE A 73 -2.80 21.71 -0.45
N ALA A 74 -2.35 22.40 -1.50
CA ALA A 74 -3.24 23.08 -2.45
C ALA A 74 -4.18 22.07 -3.14
N VAL A 75 -3.64 20.94 -3.62
CA VAL A 75 -4.47 19.87 -4.20
C VAL A 75 -5.45 19.32 -3.16
N GLY A 76 -5.04 19.09 -1.93
CA GLY A 76 -5.92 18.63 -0.85
C GLY A 76 -7.14 19.53 -0.65
N LYS A 77 -6.94 20.85 -0.62
CA LYS A 77 -8.02 21.82 -0.48
C LYS A 77 -9.03 21.75 -1.64
N VAL A 78 -8.55 21.66 -2.87
CA VAL A 78 -9.41 21.58 -4.06
C VAL A 78 -10.19 20.25 -4.10
N ILE A 79 -9.54 19.14 -3.76
CA ILE A 79 -10.18 17.83 -3.67
C ILE A 79 -11.28 17.82 -2.59
N MET A 80 -11.07 18.45 -1.44
CA MET A 80 -12.12 18.51 -0.41
C MET A 80 -13.37 19.25 -0.90
N GLN A 81 -13.21 20.33 -1.64
CA GLN A 81 -14.33 21.04 -2.26
C GLN A 81 -15.07 20.18 -3.30
N ALA A 82 -14.32 19.40 -4.10
CA ALA A 82 -14.92 18.46 -5.04
C ALA A 82 -15.67 17.33 -4.31
N LEU A 83 -15.11 16.79 -3.24
CA LEU A 83 -15.72 15.71 -2.45
C LEU A 83 -17.08 16.08 -1.86
N GLU A 84 -17.28 17.32 -1.43
CA GLU A 84 -18.59 17.80 -0.94
C GLU A 84 -19.67 17.59 -1.99
N LYS A 85 -19.38 17.88 -3.27
CA LYS A 85 -20.31 17.66 -4.38
C LYS A 85 -20.60 16.18 -4.63
N TYR A 86 -19.57 15.32 -4.53
CA TYR A 86 -19.69 13.89 -4.79
C TYR A 86 -20.31 13.12 -3.61
N ARG A 87 -20.23 13.64 -2.39
CA ARG A 87 -20.86 13.04 -1.23
C ARG A 87 -22.39 13.06 -1.34
N GLU A 88 -22.96 14.08 -1.99
CA GLU A 88 -24.39 14.19 -2.26
C GLU A 88 -24.88 13.13 -3.28
N VAL A 89 -23.97 12.57 -4.10
CA VAL A 89 -24.27 11.53 -5.09
C VAL A 89 -24.08 10.15 -4.45
N THR A 90 -25.03 9.73 -3.64
CA THR A 90 -25.01 8.45 -2.89
C THR A 90 -24.83 7.21 -3.77
N GLU A 91 -25.20 7.27 -5.06
CA GLU A 91 -25.11 6.17 -6.02
C GLU A 91 -23.68 5.71 -6.33
N LYS A 92 -22.68 6.59 -6.15
CA LYS A 92 -21.27 6.27 -6.40
C LYS A 92 -20.57 5.64 -5.18
N TRP A 93 -21.22 5.56 -4.05
CA TRP A 93 -20.69 4.95 -2.85
C TRP A 93 -21.36 3.61 -2.57
N SER A 94 -20.57 2.62 -2.25
CA SER A 94 -21.07 1.32 -1.79
C SER A 94 -20.37 0.91 -0.51
N SER A 95 -21.09 0.21 0.34
CA SER A 95 -20.47 -0.46 1.47
C SER A 95 -19.31 -1.31 0.95
N GLY A 96 -18.12 -1.06 1.49
CA GLY A 96 -16.94 -1.88 1.21
C GLY A 96 -17.10 -3.29 1.75
N SER A 97 -16.00 -4.02 1.82
CA SER A 97 -15.97 -5.37 2.42
C SER A 97 -16.41 -5.40 3.90
N THR A 98 -16.64 -4.24 4.49
CA THR A 98 -17.01 -4.09 5.90
C THR A 98 -17.84 -2.83 6.13
N ALA A 99 -18.64 -2.80 7.19
CA ALA A 99 -19.47 -1.66 7.56
C ALA A 99 -18.68 -0.38 7.92
N ASN A 100 -17.37 -0.50 8.20
CA ASN A 100 -16.51 0.64 8.56
C ASN A 100 -15.84 1.32 7.36
N ILE A 101 -16.02 0.79 6.17
CA ILE A 101 -15.34 1.27 4.95
C ILE A 101 -16.34 1.32 3.82
N GLU A 102 -16.45 2.47 3.20
CA GLU A 102 -17.18 2.67 1.94
C GLU A 102 -16.18 2.87 0.81
N ASN A 103 -16.46 2.31 -0.35
CA ASN A 103 -15.66 2.47 -1.55
C ASN A 103 -16.39 3.34 -2.56
N TYR A 104 -15.64 4.21 -3.22
CA TYR A 104 -16.12 4.98 -4.34
C TYR A 104 -16.08 4.13 -5.61
N ASN A 105 -17.21 3.97 -6.30
CA ASN A 105 -17.34 3.13 -7.49
C ASN A 105 -17.19 3.90 -8.82
N GLY A 106 -16.97 5.21 -8.76
CA GLY A 106 -16.70 6.03 -9.94
C GLY A 106 -15.29 5.83 -10.47
N ASN A 107 -14.99 6.50 -11.58
CA ASN A 107 -13.64 6.57 -12.10
C ASN A 107 -12.88 7.73 -11.45
N ILE A 108 -12.01 7.41 -10.50
CA ILE A 108 -11.34 8.39 -9.65
C ILE A 108 -10.61 9.46 -10.47
N LEU A 109 -9.89 9.08 -11.52
CA LEU A 109 -9.09 10.04 -12.28
C LEU A 109 -9.94 10.93 -13.20
N LEU A 110 -11.07 10.42 -13.69
CA LEU A 110 -12.04 11.21 -14.47
C LEU A 110 -12.90 12.11 -13.57
N ASP A 111 -13.33 11.55 -12.44
CA ASP A 111 -14.23 12.24 -11.52
C ASP A 111 -13.49 13.31 -10.68
N PHE A 112 -12.17 13.13 -10.46
CA PHE A 112 -11.32 14.05 -9.69
C PHE A 112 -10.08 14.48 -10.52
N PRO A 113 -10.26 15.23 -11.62
CA PRO A 113 -9.14 15.72 -12.43
C PRO A 113 -8.19 16.64 -11.67
N GLU A 114 -8.64 17.17 -10.54
CA GLU A 114 -7.85 17.99 -9.60
C GLU A 114 -6.68 17.21 -8.97
N LEU A 115 -6.68 15.89 -9.04
CA LEU A 115 -5.53 15.06 -8.64
C LEU A 115 -4.33 15.16 -9.60
N ARG A 116 -4.54 15.66 -10.82
CA ARG A 116 -3.51 15.72 -11.87
C ARG A 116 -2.18 16.35 -11.43
N PRO A 117 -2.17 17.48 -10.71
CA PRO A 117 -0.91 18.10 -10.27
C PRO A 117 -0.04 17.17 -9.42
N LEU A 118 -0.62 16.25 -8.64
CA LEU A 118 0.17 15.28 -7.88
C LEU A 118 1.00 14.39 -8.81
N PHE A 119 0.40 13.95 -9.94
CA PHE A 119 1.04 13.06 -10.90
C PHE A 119 2.06 13.76 -11.80
N GLU A 120 1.98 15.07 -11.95
CA GLU A 120 2.92 15.89 -12.72
C GLU A 120 4.05 16.46 -11.85
N GLY A 121 3.84 16.54 -10.54
CA GLY A 121 4.74 17.14 -9.54
C GLY A 121 5.22 16.14 -8.47
N PRO A 122 4.82 16.31 -7.20
CA PRO A 122 5.47 15.65 -6.05
C PRO A 122 5.40 14.13 -6.11
N LEU A 123 4.28 13.55 -6.53
CA LEU A 123 4.16 12.10 -6.64
C LEU A 123 5.09 11.54 -7.72
N LYS A 124 5.17 12.20 -8.88
CA LYS A 124 6.09 11.81 -9.96
C LYS A 124 7.52 11.79 -9.45
N HIS A 125 7.98 12.88 -8.88
CA HIS A 125 9.36 13.02 -8.43
C HIS A 125 9.74 11.99 -7.36
N ALA A 126 8.85 11.76 -6.39
CA ALA A 126 9.04 10.75 -5.36
C ALA A 126 9.14 9.33 -5.94
N LEU A 127 8.21 8.95 -6.81
CA LEU A 127 8.20 7.61 -7.39
C LEU A 127 9.39 7.37 -8.31
N GLU A 128 9.77 8.35 -9.15
CA GLU A 128 10.93 8.24 -10.02
C GLU A 128 12.23 8.12 -9.21
N ALA A 129 12.36 8.84 -8.11
CA ALA A 129 13.50 8.71 -7.20
C ALA A 129 13.55 7.34 -6.52
N ILE A 130 12.43 6.88 -5.96
CA ILE A 130 12.35 5.59 -5.26
C ILE A 130 12.59 4.41 -6.21
N TYR A 131 12.00 4.42 -7.39
CA TYR A 131 12.17 3.36 -8.38
C TYR A 131 13.48 3.43 -9.15
N SER A 132 14.09 4.62 -9.24
CA SER A 132 15.15 4.92 -10.21
C SER A 132 14.70 4.56 -11.64
N SER A 133 13.45 4.84 -11.96
CA SER A 133 12.78 4.55 -13.23
C SER A 133 11.52 5.40 -13.38
N HIS A 134 10.93 5.41 -14.56
CA HIS A 134 9.56 5.86 -14.68
C HIS A 134 8.60 4.96 -13.89
N TYR A 135 7.37 5.41 -13.72
CA TYR A 135 6.34 4.68 -12.98
C TYR A 135 5.07 4.51 -13.82
N LYS A 136 4.21 3.61 -13.40
CA LYS A 136 2.85 3.50 -13.92
C LYS A 136 1.86 3.23 -12.80
N LEU A 137 0.65 3.73 -13.01
CA LEU A 137 -0.49 3.43 -12.16
C LEU A 137 -1.17 2.14 -12.65
N LEU A 138 -1.36 1.18 -11.77
CA LEU A 138 -2.11 -0.04 -12.08
C LEU A 138 -3.61 0.16 -11.86
N TYR A 139 -3.98 0.66 -10.70
CA TYR A 139 -5.36 1.04 -10.38
C TYR A 139 -5.39 2.04 -9.23
N ALA A 140 -6.51 2.74 -9.12
CA ALA A 140 -6.81 3.68 -8.05
C ALA A 140 -8.07 3.24 -7.32
N VAL A 141 -8.09 3.44 -6.01
CA VAL A 141 -9.25 3.20 -5.13
C VAL A 141 -9.43 4.44 -4.27
N MET A 142 -10.67 4.85 -4.05
CA MET A 142 -11.01 5.85 -3.05
C MET A 142 -11.84 5.20 -1.96
N MET A 143 -11.44 5.42 -0.73
CA MET A 143 -12.04 4.84 0.45
C MET A 143 -12.44 5.92 1.44
N TYR A 144 -13.63 5.79 1.98
CA TYR A 144 -14.10 6.53 3.13
C TYR A 144 -14.15 5.58 4.33
N SER A 145 -13.41 5.90 5.37
CA SER A 145 -13.34 5.10 6.60
C SER A 145 -13.99 5.87 7.74
N HIS A 146 -14.91 5.23 8.41
CA HIS A 146 -15.65 5.78 9.55
C HIS A 146 -15.92 4.67 10.57
N ARG A 147 -16.34 5.02 11.77
CA ARG A 147 -16.64 4.05 12.81
C ARG A 147 -18.11 3.70 12.86
N GLN A 148 -18.50 2.57 12.28
CA GLN A 148 -19.84 1.99 12.43
C GLN A 148 -19.87 0.77 13.36
N GLN A 149 -18.76 0.06 13.50
CA GLN A 149 -18.61 -1.12 14.37
C GLN A 149 -17.65 -0.81 15.51
N GLU A 150 -17.77 -1.55 16.60
CA GLU A 150 -16.89 -1.35 17.76
C GLU A 150 -15.48 -1.91 17.59
N SER A 151 -15.24 -2.72 16.54
CA SER A 151 -13.96 -3.38 16.31
C SER A 151 -13.40 -3.10 14.93
N ALA A 152 -12.07 -3.06 14.83
CA ALA A 152 -11.34 -3.00 13.59
C ALA A 152 -11.55 -4.26 12.74
N VAL A 153 -11.65 -4.08 11.42
CA VAL A 153 -11.94 -5.16 10.46
C VAL A 153 -11.13 -4.99 9.17
N ALA A 154 -10.94 -6.08 8.43
CA ALA A 154 -10.25 -6.12 7.14
C ALA A 154 -8.90 -5.37 7.14
N SER A 155 -8.73 -4.34 6.30
CA SER A 155 -7.51 -3.55 6.18
C SER A 155 -7.17 -2.69 7.42
N GLN A 156 -8.08 -2.60 8.38
CA GLN A 156 -7.82 -1.97 9.68
C GLN A 156 -7.06 -2.90 10.64
N LEU A 157 -6.94 -4.19 10.31
CA LEU A 157 -6.10 -5.14 11.03
C LEU A 157 -4.70 -5.21 10.40
N TRP A 158 -3.69 -5.53 11.21
CA TRP A 158 -2.33 -5.73 10.69
C TRP A 158 -2.27 -6.81 9.62
N HIS A 159 -1.77 -6.47 8.45
CA HIS A 159 -1.65 -7.36 7.30
C HIS A 159 -0.47 -6.96 6.42
N SER A 160 -0.21 -7.76 5.42
CA SER A 160 0.68 -7.47 4.30
C SER A 160 -0.10 -7.78 3.03
N ASP A 161 -0.07 -6.88 2.09
CA ASP A 161 -0.64 -7.09 0.77
C ASP A 161 0.19 -8.10 -0.03
N ALA A 162 -0.44 -8.69 -1.03
CA ALA A 162 0.14 -9.76 -1.82
C ALA A 162 0.77 -9.26 -3.12
N GLY A 163 1.45 -8.11 -3.08
CA GLY A 163 2.06 -7.53 -4.26
C GLY A 163 3.51 -7.97 -4.50
N PRO A 164 4.05 -7.74 -5.70
CA PRO A 164 5.49 -7.82 -5.95
C PRO A 164 6.26 -6.84 -5.06
N GLY A 165 7.54 -7.12 -4.82
CA GLY A 165 8.40 -6.27 -3.99
C GLY A 165 8.57 -4.84 -4.51
N SER A 166 8.36 -4.62 -5.80
CA SER A 166 8.39 -3.31 -6.45
C SER A 166 7.05 -2.55 -6.43
N CYS A 167 5.97 -3.13 -5.89
CA CYS A 167 4.71 -2.42 -5.77
C CYS A 167 4.77 -1.42 -4.61
N ILE A 168 4.39 -0.18 -4.88
CA ILE A 168 4.24 0.89 -3.89
C ILE A 168 2.77 1.29 -3.85
N ASN A 169 2.21 1.29 -2.66
CA ASN A 169 0.92 1.91 -2.39
C ASN A 169 1.16 3.38 -2.04
N VAL A 170 0.45 4.27 -2.70
CA VAL A 170 0.42 5.69 -2.38
C VAL A 170 -0.95 6.02 -1.82
N MET A 171 -0.99 6.56 -0.63
CA MET A 171 -2.22 7.05 -0.02
C MET A 171 -2.18 8.58 -0.02
N PHE A 172 -3.13 9.21 -0.70
CA PHE A 172 -3.34 10.65 -0.63
C PHE A 172 -4.49 10.96 0.33
N LEU A 173 -4.24 11.82 1.28
CA LEU A 173 -5.12 12.20 2.38
C LEU A 173 -5.49 13.67 2.25
N PRO A 174 -6.59 14.02 1.57
CA PRO A 174 -6.89 15.39 1.19
C PRO A 174 -7.24 16.29 2.39
N HIS A 175 -7.85 15.75 3.45
CA HIS A 175 -8.32 16.51 4.62
C HIS A 175 -7.41 16.40 5.85
N GLY A 176 -6.24 15.79 5.69
CA GLY A 176 -5.36 15.49 6.81
C GLY A 176 -5.72 14.19 7.53
N VAL A 177 -4.87 13.81 8.43
CA VAL A 177 -5.04 12.59 9.20
C VAL A 177 -4.35 12.71 10.56
N THR A 178 -5.02 12.24 11.59
CA THR A 178 -4.50 12.07 12.94
C THR A 178 -4.64 10.60 13.35
N LYS A 179 -4.05 10.27 14.47
CA LYS A 179 -4.25 8.96 15.10
C LYS A 179 -5.75 8.67 15.31
N GLU A 180 -6.50 9.66 15.76
CA GLU A 180 -7.94 9.57 16.05
C GLU A 180 -8.75 9.37 14.76
N SER A 181 -8.36 9.98 13.64
CA SER A 181 -9.01 9.75 12.34
C SER A 181 -8.53 8.47 11.63
N GLY A 182 -7.64 7.71 12.26
CA GLY A 182 -7.19 6.42 11.76
C GLY A 182 -6.02 6.51 10.79
N ALA A 183 -4.97 7.27 11.15
CA ALA A 183 -3.73 7.31 10.37
C ALA A 183 -3.18 5.91 10.09
N LEU A 184 -2.65 5.71 8.87
CA LEU A 184 -1.96 4.48 8.48
C LEU A 184 -0.82 4.18 9.45
N GLN A 185 -0.69 2.93 9.83
CA GLN A 185 0.46 2.43 10.57
C GLN A 185 1.22 1.41 9.73
N ALA A 186 2.54 1.53 9.68
CA ALA A 186 3.39 0.56 9.02
C ALA A 186 4.63 0.25 9.86
N VAL A 187 4.94 -1.02 10.00
CA VAL A 187 6.18 -1.48 10.63
C VAL A 187 7.32 -1.27 9.65
N HIS A 188 8.46 -0.77 10.12
CA HIS A 188 9.64 -0.55 9.28
C HIS A 188 10.03 -1.81 8.53
N TRP A 189 10.45 -1.63 7.28
CA TRP A 189 10.67 -2.70 6.32
C TRP A 189 11.61 -3.81 6.83
N GLY A 190 12.67 -3.44 7.55
CA GLY A 190 13.63 -4.39 8.12
C GLY A 190 13.03 -5.49 8.98
N HIS A 191 11.87 -5.25 9.61
CA HIS A 191 11.18 -6.19 10.49
C HIS A 191 10.13 -7.06 9.79
N THR A 192 9.71 -6.68 8.58
CA THR A 192 8.64 -7.36 7.83
C THR A 192 8.91 -8.84 7.66
N LYS A 193 10.13 -9.23 7.27
CA LYS A 193 10.51 -10.63 7.09
C LYS A 193 10.34 -11.45 8.37
N THR A 194 10.82 -10.92 9.49
CA THR A 194 10.75 -11.58 10.81
C THR A 194 9.30 -11.78 11.25
N LEU A 195 8.47 -10.75 11.09
CA LEU A 195 7.05 -10.80 11.41
C LEU A 195 6.29 -11.79 10.53
N LEU A 196 6.51 -11.78 9.23
CA LEU A 196 5.87 -12.71 8.28
C LEU A 196 6.21 -14.17 8.62
N ARG A 197 7.48 -14.48 8.91
CA ARG A 197 7.94 -15.82 9.30
C ARG A 197 7.31 -16.27 10.62
N GLY A 198 7.32 -15.39 11.62
CA GLY A 198 6.74 -15.66 12.92
C GLY A 198 5.23 -15.91 12.86
N ALA A 199 4.50 -15.09 12.10
CA ALA A 199 3.06 -15.26 11.90
C ALA A 199 2.70 -16.59 11.23
N ARG A 200 3.49 -17.05 10.26
CA ARG A 200 3.31 -18.36 9.62
C ARG A 200 3.58 -19.50 10.57
N LYS A 201 4.65 -19.41 11.38
CA LYS A 201 4.95 -20.41 12.41
C LYS A 201 3.80 -20.49 13.41
N TYR A 202 3.36 -19.35 13.94
CA TYR A 202 2.25 -19.25 14.88
C TYR A 202 0.95 -19.85 14.29
N GLN A 203 0.60 -19.49 13.06
CA GLN A 203 -0.56 -20.04 12.36
C GLN A 203 -0.48 -21.57 12.23
N ARG A 204 0.67 -22.13 11.80
CA ARG A 204 0.85 -23.58 11.68
C ARG A 204 0.69 -24.33 13.00
N GLU A 205 1.23 -23.79 14.06
CA GLU A 205 1.13 -24.38 15.41
C GLU A 205 -0.33 -24.46 15.87
N HIS A 206 -1.12 -23.42 15.62
CA HIS A 206 -2.53 -23.36 16.01
C HIS A 206 -3.47 -24.20 15.14
N VAL A 207 -3.15 -24.34 13.86
CA VAL A 207 -3.93 -25.20 12.94
C VAL A 207 -3.64 -26.69 13.17
N ARG A 208 -2.41 -27.04 13.51
CA ARG A 208 -1.97 -28.45 13.59
C ARG A 208 -2.14 -29.13 14.96
N LYS A 209 -2.39 -28.35 16.01
CA LYS A 209 -2.66 -28.93 17.34
C LYS A 209 -3.99 -29.71 17.34
N PRO A 210 -4.14 -30.74 18.20
CA PRO A 210 -5.42 -31.41 18.41
C PRO A 210 -6.51 -30.38 18.77
N GLY A 211 -7.66 -30.45 18.07
CA GLY A 211 -8.71 -29.43 18.19
C GLY A 211 -8.35 -28.05 17.61
N GLY A 212 -7.37 -27.99 16.71
CA GLY A 212 -6.89 -26.75 16.14
C GLY A 212 -7.89 -26.06 15.22
N VAL A 213 -7.61 -24.80 14.92
CA VAL A 213 -8.47 -23.94 14.10
C VAL A 213 -8.50 -24.46 12.65
N THR A 214 -9.70 -24.67 12.13
CA THR A 214 -9.94 -25.17 10.75
C THR A 214 -10.65 -24.17 9.85
N GLU A 215 -11.38 -23.22 10.43
CA GLU A 215 -12.18 -22.24 9.71
C GLU A 215 -11.24 -21.17 9.06
N PRO A 216 -11.35 -20.90 7.73
CA PRO A 216 -10.42 -20.03 7.00
C PRO A 216 -10.33 -18.60 7.54
N ALA A 217 -11.42 -17.99 7.99
CA ALA A 217 -11.42 -16.65 8.56
C ALA A 217 -10.70 -16.62 9.91
N ALA A 218 -10.91 -17.62 10.76
CA ALA A 218 -10.20 -17.76 12.01
C ALA A 218 -8.69 -18.03 11.80
N ILE A 219 -8.33 -18.82 10.80
CA ILE A 219 -6.92 -19.03 10.40
C ILE A 219 -6.25 -17.71 9.98
N ARG A 220 -6.94 -16.86 9.23
CA ARG A 220 -6.43 -15.52 8.88
C ARG A 220 -6.27 -14.64 10.12
N ARG A 221 -7.24 -14.66 11.03
CA ARG A 221 -7.19 -13.90 12.29
C ARG A 221 -5.97 -14.22 13.13
N LEU A 222 -5.52 -15.47 13.16
CA LEU A 222 -4.28 -15.87 13.88
C LEU A 222 -3.05 -15.04 13.45
N LYS A 223 -2.93 -14.68 12.18
CA LYS A 223 -1.83 -13.82 11.73
C LYS A 223 -1.95 -12.41 12.30
N CYS A 224 -3.16 -11.85 12.27
CA CYS A 224 -3.41 -10.51 12.81
C CYS A 224 -3.14 -10.45 14.31
N GLU A 225 -3.57 -11.46 15.07
CA GLU A 225 -3.30 -11.59 16.51
C GLU A 225 -1.80 -11.70 16.81
N TYR A 226 -1.08 -12.46 16.00
CA TYR A 226 0.37 -12.55 16.13
C TYR A 226 1.04 -11.19 15.90
N TYR A 227 0.67 -10.48 14.82
CA TYR A 227 1.22 -9.17 14.52
C TYR A 227 0.91 -8.18 15.65
N GLU A 228 -0.34 -8.08 16.08
CA GLU A 228 -0.73 -7.18 17.17
C GLU A 228 0.12 -7.39 18.42
N LYS A 229 0.23 -8.64 18.86
CA LYS A 229 1.01 -9.02 20.06
C LYS A 229 2.49 -8.72 19.90
N ARG A 230 3.09 -9.07 18.75
CA ARG A 230 4.53 -8.93 18.53
C ARG A 230 4.95 -7.50 18.29
N ILE A 231 4.16 -6.74 17.54
CA ILE A 231 4.44 -5.33 17.28
C ILE A 231 4.37 -4.54 18.58
N ALA A 232 3.36 -4.77 19.40
CA ALA A 232 3.22 -4.09 20.67
C ALA A 232 4.36 -4.44 21.66
N ALA A 233 4.85 -5.68 21.65
CA ALA A 233 5.91 -6.13 22.54
C ALA A 233 7.32 -5.73 22.09
N ASP A 234 7.64 -5.91 20.81
CA ASP A 234 9.02 -5.89 20.34
C ASP A 234 9.34 -4.76 19.34
N PHE A 235 8.33 -4.19 18.68
CA PHE A 235 8.52 -3.26 17.56
C PHE A 235 7.76 -1.95 17.71
N LYS A 236 7.31 -1.58 18.90
CA LYS A 236 6.52 -0.36 19.13
C LYS A 236 7.23 0.91 18.64
N GLY A 237 8.55 1.00 18.81
CA GLY A 237 9.38 2.11 18.35
C GLY A 237 9.71 2.08 16.85
N GLU A 238 9.36 0.99 16.17
CA GLU A 238 9.65 0.73 14.75
C GLU A 238 8.37 0.78 13.88
N VAL A 239 7.35 1.48 14.37
CA VAL A 239 6.10 1.71 13.65
C VAL A 239 6.02 3.18 13.28
N SER A 240 5.97 3.44 11.99
CA SER A 240 5.63 4.77 11.46
C SER A 240 4.12 4.94 11.42
N GLN A 241 3.66 6.10 11.89
CA GLN A 241 2.26 6.53 11.80
C GLN A 241 2.24 8.00 11.37
N PRO A 242 2.35 8.29 10.07
CA PRO A 242 2.33 9.66 9.59
C PRO A 242 1.02 10.36 9.93
N GLU A 243 1.12 11.51 10.57
CA GLU A 243 0.02 12.42 10.87
C GLU A 243 0.32 13.77 10.25
N GLY A 244 -0.70 14.48 9.80
CA GLY A 244 -0.49 15.77 9.16
C GLY A 244 -1.81 16.44 8.75
N GLU A 245 -1.67 17.65 8.26
CA GLU A 245 -2.76 18.44 7.72
C GLU A 245 -3.25 17.91 6.38
N GLY A 246 -4.24 18.53 5.76
CA GLY A 246 -4.75 18.15 4.46
C GLY A 246 -3.69 18.20 3.36
N GLY A 247 -3.80 17.27 2.40
CA GLY A 247 -2.88 17.17 1.28
C GLY A 247 -1.64 16.32 1.52
N MET A 248 -1.67 15.40 2.48
CA MET A 248 -0.54 14.51 2.73
C MET A 248 -0.53 13.30 1.80
N LEU A 249 0.63 13.00 1.21
CA LEU A 249 0.93 11.76 0.51
C LEU A 249 1.70 10.83 1.46
N VAL A 250 1.27 9.58 1.57
CA VAL A 250 2.00 8.51 2.27
C VAL A 250 2.32 7.42 1.28
N LEU A 251 3.60 7.17 1.04
CA LEU A 251 4.09 6.13 0.15
C LEU A 251 4.60 4.97 1.01
N PHE A 252 4.15 3.75 0.74
CA PHE A 252 4.61 2.59 1.49
C PHE A 252 4.70 1.34 0.61
N ARG A 253 5.62 0.45 0.96
CA ARG A 253 5.74 -0.84 0.29
C ARG A 253 4.46 -1.64 0.48
N ASN A 254 3.87 -2.07 -0.61
CA ASN A 254 2.65 -2.87 -0.62
C ASN A 254 2.73 -4.10 0.30
N ASN A 255 3.88 -4.73 0.36
CA ASN A 255 4.10 -5.96 1.13
C ASN A 255 4.77 -5.75 2.51
N CYS A 256 4.93 -4.52 3.01
CA CYS A 256 5.27 -4.30 4.41
C CYS A 256 4.10 -4.70 5.33
N ILE A 257 4.37 -4.91 6.61
CA ILE A 257 3.30 -5.12 7.59
C ILE A 257 2.69 -3.77 7.94
N HIS A 258 1.42 -3.59 7.59
CA HIS A 258 0.71 -2.33 7.79
C HIS A 258 -0.74 -2.54 8.16
N ARG A 259 -1.40 -1.46 8.58
CA ARG A 259 -2.85 -1.38 8.72
C ARG A 259 -3.34 0.04 8.44
N GLY A 260 -4.51 0.19 7.86
CA GLY A 260 -5.27 1.43 7.95
C GLY A 260 -5.74 1.60 9.39
N GLY A 261 -5.47 2.74 10.02
CA GLY A 261 -5.94 2.95 11.38
C GLY A 261 -7.47 2.86 11.48
N TYR A 262 -7.95 2.51 12.65
CA TYR A 262 -9.36 2.45 12.97
C TYR A 262 -9.80 3.81 13.55
N PRO A 263 -10.69 4.58 12.89
CA PRO A 263 -11.11 5.88 13.40
C PRO A 263 -11.77 5.79 14.77
N ALA A 264 -11.49 6.74 15.63
CA ALA A 264 -12.23 6.93 16.88
C ALA A 264 -13.66 7.38 16.60
N ALA A 265 -14.54 7.30 17.61
CA ALA A 265 -15.93 7.77 17.46
C ALA A 265 -15.97 9.26 17.07
N GLY A 266 -16.75 9.59 16.06
CA GLY A 266 -16.85 10.96 15.53
C GLY A 266 -15.72 11.40 14.61
N HIS A 267 -14.77 10.52 14.32
CA HIS A 267 -13.70 10.77 13.36
C HIS A 267 -13.89 9.96 12.08
N GLU A 268 -13.39 10.50 10.98
CA GLU A 268 -13.48 9.91 9.66
C GLU A 268 -12.21 10.15 8.85
N ARG A 269 -12.02 9.37 7.76
CA ARG A 269 -10.90 9.53 6.85
C ARG A 269 -11.30 9.23 5.42
N TYR A 270 -11.00 10.17 4.52
CA TYR A 270 -10.96 9.94 3.07
C TYR A 270 -9.55 9.61 2.65
N ALA A 271 -9.38 8.61 1.81
CA ALA A 271 -8.09 8.21 1.27
C ALA A 271 -8.22 7.81 -0.20
N TYR A 272 -7.40 8.42 -1.06
CA TYR A 272 -7.15 7.96 -2.41
C TYR A 272 -5.94 7.05 -2.37
N ILE A 273 -6.08 5.82 -2.84
CA ILE A 273 -5.01 4.84 -2.85
C ILE A 273 -4.66 4.52 -4.29
N PHE A 274 -3.40 4.71 -4.64
CA PHE A 274 -2.85 4.44 -5.95
C PHE A 274 -1.83 3.29 -5.84
N HIS A 275 -2.02 2.25 -6.64
CA HIS A 275 -1.08 1.13 -6.72
C HIS A 275 -0.11 1.38 -7.86
N MET A 276 1.15 1.65 -7.50
CA MET A 276 2.20 2.08 -8.41
C MET A 276 3.22 0.99 -8.67
N TYR A 277 3.73 0.98 -9.89
CA TYR A 277 4.77 0.06 -10.35
C TYR A 277 5.83 0.80 -11.15
N PRO A 278 7.08 0.27 -11.23
CA PRO A 278 8.08 0.81 -12.13
C PRO A 278 7.64 0.65 -13.60
N SER A 279 8.10 1.55 -14.46
CA SER A 279 7.82 1.54 -15.90
C SER A 279 9.08 1.89 -16.72
N ILE A 280 9.20 1.31 -17.90
CA ILE A 280 10.25 1.66 -18.86
C ILE A 280 10.00 3.05 -19.46
N THR A 281 8.74 3.40 -19.66
CA THR A 281 8.33 4.67 -20.27
C THR A 281 7.65 5.57 -19.24
N SER A 282 7.75 6.87 -19.46
CA SER A 282 6.96 7.84 -18.71
C SER A 282 5.47 7.54 -18.85
N PRO A 283 4.67 7.69 -17.77
CA PRO A 283 3.22 7.57 -17.90
C PRO A 283 2.66 8.64 -18.83
N ASP A 284 1.69 8.29 -19.63
CA ASP A 284 0.88 9.28 -20.35
C ASP A 284 -0.20 9.80 -19.39
N ILE A 285 0.03 10.99 -18.85
CA ILE A 285 -0.87 11.62 -17.90
C ILE A 285 -2.22 11.95 -18.55
N GLU A 286 -2.23 12.29 -19.86
CA GLU A 286 -3.47 12.51 -20.59
C GLU A 286 -4.33 11.25 -20.67
N ASP A 287 -3.71 10.09 -20.92
CA ASP A 287 -4.43 8.80 -20.90
C ASP A 287 -5.06 8.53 -19.52
N TYR A 288 -4.40 8.90 -18.43
CA TYR A 288 -4.94 8.69 -17.09
C TYR A 288 -6.18 9.55 -16.80
N PHE A 289 -6.12 10.84 -17.16
CA PHE A 289 -7.16 11.80 -16.80
C PHE A 289 -8.24 12.00 -17.87
N ASN A 290 -8.00 11.65 -19.12
CA ASN A 290 -8.98 11.80 -20.20
C ASN A 290 -9.70 10.48 -20.56
N VAL A 291 -9.04 9.33 -20.39
CA VAL A 291 -9.62 8.01 -20.68
C VAL A 291 -10.08 7.29 -19.42
N GLY A 292 -9.64 7.75 -18.26
CA GLY A 292 -10.05 7.25 -16.95
C GLY A 292 -9.68 5.81 -16.63
N ARG A 293 -8.92 5.19 -17.50
CA ARG A 293 -8.34 3.87 -17.23
C ARG A 293 -6.91 3.89 -17.72
N PRO A 294 -5.94 3.71 -16.82
CA PRO A 294 -4.71 3.12 -17.27
C PRO A 294 -5.13 1.85 -18.00
N LYS A 295 -4.78 1.71 -19.28
CA LYS A 295 -5.00 0.44 -19.99
C LYS A 295 -4.56 -0.63 -18.99
N LYS A 296 -5.43 -1.60 -18.67
CA LYS A 296 -5.07 -2.73 -17.82
C LYS A 296 -3.98 -3.50 -18.54
N VAL A 297 -2.77 -3.00 -18.44
CA VAL A 297 -1.61 -3.72 -18.92
C VAL A 297 -1.19 -4.61 -17.76
N PRO A 298 -1.34 -5.94 -17.89
CA PRO A 298 -0.94 -6.84 -16.84
C PRO A 298 0.55 -6.65 -16.57
N TYR A 299 0.90 -6.24 -15.39
CA TYR A 299 2.28 -6.21 -14.94
C TYR A 299 2.77 -7.64 -14.65
N PRO A 300 3.95 -8.07 -15.12
CA PRO A 300 4.91 -7.41 -15.99
C PRO A 300 4.66 -7.61 -17.49
N LYS A 301 3.51 -8.13 -17.88
CA LYS A 301 3.13 -8.38 -19.29
C LYS A 301 2.67 -7.10 -19.98
N ASP A 302 3.41 -6.05 -19.83
CA ASP A 302 3.18 -4.83 -20.57
C ASP A 302 3.68 -5.03 -22.01
N PRO A 303 2.89 -4.77 -23.07
CA PRO A 303 3.35 -4.87 -24.44
C PRO A 303 4.49 -3.89 -24.78
N ALA A 304 4.82 -2.95 -23.91
CA ALA A 304 6.05 -2.17 -23.99
C ALA A 304 7.32 -2.96 -23.61
N PHE A 305 7.19 -4.25 -23.42
CA PHE A 305 8.28 -5.20 -23.15
C PHE A 305 8.76 -5.90 -24.38
#